data_5cb8172e2ecac938faacc93390c97432
#
_entry.id   5cb8172e2ecac938faacc93390c97432
#
_cell.length_a   1.000
_cell.length_b   1.000
_cell.length_c   1.000
_cell.angle_alpha   90.00
_cell.angle_beta   90.00
_cell.angle_gamma   90.00
#
_symmetry.space_group_name_H-M   'P 1'
#
loop_
_entity.id
_entity.type
_entity.pdbx_description
1 polymer ?
#
loop_
_entity_poly.entity_id
_entity_poly.type
_entity_poly.pdbx_seq_one_letter_code
_entity_poly.pdbx_strand_id
1 'polypeptide(L)'
;MGKFFVMSTRFNKQHAEDFGLIPNGNNTALNPADSSLWTRTNLYDFGWGKENGYYREPLPDFLSLFEMTLYSNNKEDAYGAAAVILERYPDELLIKCERIMNDKIHKKDFQKLTAMFKLNIATNRSSVLNKTYAQVQSDFERWRKVSNVANKL
;
A
#
# COMPACT_ATOMS: atom_id res chain seq x y z
N MET A 1 6.08 -9.60 -13.24
CA MET A 1 4.68 -9.52 -12.80
C MET A 1 4.57 -10.12 -11.41
N GLY A 2 3.90 -9.44 -10.49
CA GLY A 2 3.68 -9.94 -9.15
C GLY A 2 2.61 -11.03 -9.11
N LYS A 3 2.53 -11.73 -7.97
CA LYS A 3 1.48 -12.73 -7.75
C LYS A 3 0.12 -12.12 -7.52
N PHE A 4 0.08 -10.92 -6.94
CA PHE A 4 -1.14 -10.24 -6.52
C PHE A 4 -1.32 -8.87 -7.16
N PHE A 5 -0.24 -8.27 -7.63
CA PHE A 5 -0.26 -6.92 -8.20
C PHE A 5 0.63 -6.82 -9.43
N VAL A 6 0.16 -6.05 -10.38
CA VAL A 6 0.98 -5.57 -11.49
C VAL A 6 0.76 -4.05 -11.59
N MET A 7 1.82 -3.31 -11.91
CA MET A 7 1.72 -1.86 -12.00
C MET A 7 2.64 -1.32 -13.09
N SER A 8 2.20 -0.23 -13.70
CA SER A 8 3.01 0.53 -14.63
C SER A 8 4.16 1.22 -13.89
N THR A 9 5.27 1.40 -14.57
CA THR A 9 6.37 2.25 -14.13
C THR A 9 6.64 3.28 -15.21
N ARG A 10 6.61 4.58 -14.82
CA ARG A 10 6.92 5.69 -15.73
C ARG A 10 6.11 5.67 -17.03
N PHE A 11 4.81 5.34 -16.95
CA PHE A 11 3.89 5.32 -18.08
C PHE A 11 4.19 4.28 -19.17
N ASN A 12 5.08 3.33 -18.89
CA ASN A 12 5.47 2.32 -19.88
C ASN A 12 4.41 1.26 -20.14
N LYS A 13 3.57 0.97 -19.14
CA LYS A 13 2.51 -0.03 -19.21
C LYS A 13 1.21 0.55 -18.66
N GLN A 14 0.18 0.66 -19.50
CA GLN A 14 -1.08 1.31 -19.12
C GLN A 14 -2.31 0.45 -19.43
N HIS A 15 -2.18 -0.53 -20.29
CA HIS A 15 -3.28 -1.40 -20.71
C HIS A 15 -3.11 -2.82 -20.17
N ALA A 16 -4.22 -3.54 -20.06
CA ALA A 16 -4.19 -4.92 -19.56
C ALA A 16 -3.20 -5.80 -20.32
N GLU A 17 -3.16 -5.65 -21.65
CA GLU A 17 -2.31 -6.42 -22.55
C GLU A 17 -0.83 -6.22 -22.24
N ASP A 18 -0.43 -5.03 -21.78
CA ASP A 18 0.95 -4.73 -21.42
C ASP A 18 1.43 -5.56 -20.23
N PHE A 19 0.51 -6.07 -19.42
CA PHE A 19 0.78 -6.95 -18.29
C PHE A 19 0.53 -8.44 -18.60
N GLY A 20 0.19 -8.76 -19.84
CA GLY A 20 -0.15 -10.14 -20.22
C GLY A 20 -1.57 -10.54 -19.82
N LEU A 21 -2.44 -9.59 -19.54
CA LEU A 21 -3.83 -9.81 -19.16
C LEU A 21 -4.75 -9.56 -20.36
N ILE A 22 -5.90 -10.22 -20.38
CA ILE A 22 -6.92 -10.06 -21.43
C ILE A 22 -8.11 -9.31 -20.85
N PRO A 23 -8.46 -8.12 -21.37
CA PRO A 23 -9.63 -7.36 -20.89
C PRO A 23 -10.90 -8.20 -21.04
N ASN A 24 -11.74 -8.21 -19.98
CA ASN A 24 -13.06 -8.87 -20.02
C ASN A 24 -14.18 -7.98 -19.46
N GLY A 25 -13.93 -6.68 -19.34
CA GLY A 25 -14.88 -5.70 -18.85
C GLY A 25 -14.19 -4.33 -18.78
N ASN A 26 -14.89 -3.31 -18.25
CA ASN A 26 -14.36 -1.94 -18.22
C ASN A 26 -13.12 -1.81 -17.32
N ASN A 27 -13.13 -2.50 -16.17
CA ASN A 27 -12.05 -2.40 -15.19
C ASN A 27 -11.51 -3.77 -14.78
N THR A 28 -11.83 -4.82 -15.54
CA THR A 28 -11.41 -6.18 -15.21
C THR A 28 -10.70 -6.83 -16.37
N ALA A 29 -9.83 -7.80 -16.05
CA ALA A 29 -9.09 -8.58 -17.03
C ALA A 29 -8.82 -9.98 -16.48
N LEU A 30 -8.55 -10.93 -17.36
CA LEU A 30 -8.23 -12.30 -17.01
C LEU A 30 -6.77 -12.59 -17.34
N ASN A 31 -6.11 -13.34 -16.46
CA ASN A 31 -4.82 -13.91 -16.77
C ASN A 31 -5.03 -15.24 -17.50
N PRO A 32 -4.62 -15.37 -18.79
CA PRO A 32 -4.85 -16.60 -19.55
C PRO A 32 -4.05 -17.79 -19.01
N ALA A 33 -2.99 -17.56 -18.24
CA ALA A 33 -2.16 -18.62 -17.71
C ALA A 33 -2.85 -19.42 -16.60
N ASP A 34 -3.68 -18.77 -15.75
CA ASP A 34 -4.31 -19.41 -14.60
C ASP A 34 -5.79 -19.06 -14.44
N SER A 35 -6.37 -18.33 -15.40
CA SER A 35 -7.76 -17.88 -15.39
C SER A 35 -8.12 -16.97 -14.21
N SER A 36 -7.13 -16.37 -13.54
CA SER A 36 -7.39 -15.46 -12.44
C SER A 36 -8.00 -14.15 -12.94
N LEU A 37 -8.88 -13.57 -12.12
CA LEU A 37 -9.52 -12.28 -12.38
C LEU A 37 -8.69 -11.16 -11.74
N TRP A 38 -8.48 -10.09 -12.50
CA TRP A 38 -7.71 -8.91 -12.08
C TRP A 38 -8.56 -7.66 -12.25
N THR A 39 -8.46 -6.75 -11.30
CA THR A 39 -9.22 -5.50 -11.32
C THR A 39 -8.26 -4.32 -11.42
N ARG A 40 -8.60 -3.38 -12.32
CA ARG A 40 -7.81 -2.17 -12.54
C ARG A 40 -7.92 -1.21 -11.35
N THR A 41 -6.81 -0.59 -10.99
CA THR A 41 -6.74 0.39 -9.92
C THR A 41 -5.55 1.33 -10.14
N ASN A 42 -5.54 2.44 -9.40
CA ASN A 42 -4.37 3.32 -9.32
C ASN A 42 -3.56 2.89 -8.10
N LEU A 43 -2.36 2.42 -8.34
CA LEU A 43 -1.49 1.90 -7.29
C LEU A 43 -0.52 2.97 -6.78
N TYR A 44 0.67 2.57 -6.47
CA TYR A 44 1.66 3.38 -5.77
C TYR A 44 2.01 4.68 -6.51
N ASP A 45 2.18 5.77 -5.75
CA ASP A 45 2.62 7.06 -6.26
C ASP A 45 4.14 7.19 -6.09
N PHE A 46 4.85 7.28 -7.21
CA PHE A 46 6.31 7.42 -7.23
C PHE A 46 6.76 8.88 -7.23
N GLY A 47 5.85 9.84 -7.04
CA GLY A 47 6.15 11.28 -7.04
C GLY A 47 5.67 12.03 -8.28
N TRP A 48 5.16 11.32 -9.29
CA TRP A 48 4.58 11.91 -10.50
C TRP A 48 3.10 11.58 -10.70
N GLY A 49 2.46 11.12 -9.63
CA GLY A 49 1.07 10.67 -9.61
C GLY A 49 0.95 9.16 -9.48
N LYS A 50 -0.27 8.70 -9.27
CA LYS A 50 -0.54 7.27 -9.10
C LYS A 50 -0.46 6.55 -10.45
N GLU A 51 0.25 5.43 -10.45
CA GLU A 51 0.39 4.60 -11.64
C GLU A 51 -0.79 3.65 -11.80
N ASN A 52 -1.16 3.38 -13.05
CA ASN A 52 -2.15 2.36 -13.37
C ASN A 52 -1.62 0.97 -13.06
N GLY A 53 -2.50 0.12 -12.59
CA GLY A 53 -2.15 -1.25 -12.31
C GLY A 53 -3.39 -2.11 -12.15
N TYR A 54 -3.17 -3.36 -11.82
CA TYR A 54 -4.23 -4.34 -11.55
C TYR A 54 -3.89 -5.12 -10.29
N TYR A 55 -4.92 -5.48 -9.53
CA TYR A 55 -4.78 -6.43 -8.44
C TYR A 55 -5.58 -7.69 -8.74
N ARG A 56 -5.04 -8.83 -8.29
CA ARG A 56 -5.70 -10.13 -8.42
C ARG A 56 -6.84 -10.23 -7.40
N GLU A 57 -8.01 -10.70 -7.87
CA GLU A 57 -9.13 -10.99 -7.00
C GLU A 57 -9.01 -12.38 -6.37
N PRO A 58 -9.42 -12.57 -5.11
CA PRO A 58 -9.80 -11.55 -4.14
C PRO A 58 -8.57 -10.87 -3.53
N LEU A 59 -8.73 -9.62 -3.08
CA LEU A 59 -7.64 -8.94 -2.36
C LEU A 59 -7.34 -9.69 -1.05
N PRO A 60 -6.05 -9.84 -0.70
CA PRO A 60 -5.67 -10.36 0.61
C PRO A 60 -6.17 -9.47 1.75
N ASP A 61 -6.27 -10.01 2.96
CA ASP A 61 -6.60 -9.24 4.15
C ASP A 61 -5.46 -8.30 4.56
N PHE A 62 -5.72 -7.43 5.53
CA PHE A 62 -4.74 -6.45 5.98
C PHE A 62 -3.43 -7.09 6.44
N LEU A 63 -3.48 -8.16 7.24
CA LEU A 63 -2.26 -8.80 7.76
C LEU A 63 -1.43 -9.38 6.63
N SER A 64 -2.05 -10.01 5.65
CA SER A 64 -1.36 -10.55 4.47
C SER A 64 -0.74 -9.43 3.64
N LEU A 65 -1.46 -8.32 3.45
CA LEU A 65 -0.94 -7.14 2.75
C LEU A 65 0.23 -6.51 3.52
N PHE A 66 0.15 -6.45 4.83
CA PHE A 66 1.21 -5.90 5.67
C PHE A 66 2.48 -6.74 5.57
N GLU A 67 2.37 -8.06 5.66
CA GLU A 67 3.50 -8.97 5.47
C GLU A 67 4.09 -8.86 4.05
N MET A 68 3.24 -8.75 3.05
CA MET A 68 3.66 -8.58 1.66
C MET A 68 4.46 -7.29 1.47
N THR A 69 4.02 -6.19 2.08
CA THR A 69 4.74 -4.92 2.06
C THR A 69 6.15 -5.04 2.65
N LEU A 70 6.27 -5.78 3.74
CA LEU A 70 7.55 -5.92 4.45
C LEU A 70 8.48 -6.96 3.83
N TYR A 71 7.95 -8.08 3.37
CA TYR A 71 8.75 -9.28 3.11
C TYR A 71 8.69 -9.80 1.68
N SER A 72 7.84 -9.24 0.81
CA SER A 72 7.81 -9.70 -0.58
C SER A 72 9.10 -9.35 -1.32
N ASN A 73 9.65 -10.32 -2.04
CA ASN A 73 10.79 -10.09 -2.93
C ASN A 73 10.38 -9.48 -4.26
N ASN A 74 9.09 -9.44 -4.55
CA ASN A 74 8.55 -8.83 -5.76
C ASN A 74 8.12 -7.40 -5.47
N LYS A 75 8.70 -6.43 -6.17
CA LYS A 75 8.41 -5.00 -5.97
C LYS A 75 6.95 -4.64 -6.25
N GLU A 76 6.37 -5.23 -7.28
CA GLU A 76 4.97 -4.95 -7.64
C GLU A 76 4.04 -5.39 -6.51
N ASP A 77 4.27 -6.57 -5.94
CA ASP A 77 3.47 -7.03 -4.80
C ASP A 77 3.68 -6.15 -3.57
N ALA A 78 4.91 -5.80 -3.24
CA ALA A 78 5.21 -4.97 -2.07
C ALA A 78 4.58 -3.58 -2.19
N TYR A 79 4.78 -2.90 -3.30
CA TYR A 79 4.25 -1.55 -3.53
C TYR A 79 2.73 -1.55 -3.71
N GLY A 80 2.18 -2.55 -4.40
CA GLY A 80 0.74 -2.70 -4.56
C GLY A 80 0.05 -2.92 -3.23
N ALA A 81 0.60 -3.79 -2.39
CA ALA A 81 0.09 -4.03 -1.04
C ALA A 81 0.12 -2.76 -0.19
N ALA A 82 1.22 -2.00 -0.24
CA ALA A 82 1.34 -0.73 0.48
C ALA A 82 0.29 0.29 0.02
N ALA A 83 0.05 0.38 -1.27
CA ALA A 83 -0.96 1.29 -1.83
C ALA A 83 -2.37 0.95 -1.36
N VAL A 84 -2.73 -0.33 -1.34
CA VAL A 84 -4.02 -0.80 -0.85
C VAL A 84 -4.17 -0.52 0.66
N ILE A 85 -3.11 -0.74 1.44
CA ILE A 85 -3.13 -0.44 2.88
C ILE A 85 -3.43 1.04 3.12
N LEU A 86 -2.77 1.96 2.42
CA LEU A 86 -3.01 3.40 2.57
C LEU A 86 -4.43 3.79 2.20
N GLU A 87 -5.01 3.15 1.19
CA GLU A 87 -6.36 3.46 0.74
C GLU A 87 -7.43 2.87 1.64
N ARG A 88 -7.25 1.61 2.08
CA ARG A 88 -8.32 0.85 2.75
C ARG A 88 -8.10 0.60 4.23
N TYR A 89 -6.84 0.61 4.69
CA TYR A 89 -6.47 0.21 6.05
C TYR A 89 -5.52 1.18 6.74
N PRO A 90 -5.70 2.52 6.55
CA PRO A 90 -4.76 3.46 7.16
C PRO A 90 -4.80 3.48 8.69
N ASP A 91 -5.96 3.22 9.27
CA ASP A 91 -6.11 3.19 10.74
C ASP A 91 -5.44 1.95 11.35
N GLU A 92 -5.57 0.81 10.67
CA GLU A 92 -4.89 -0.44 11.07
C GLU A 92 -3.38 -0.31 10.92
N LEU A 93 -2.92 0.39 9.88
CA LEU A 93 -1.50 0.69 9.70
C LEU A 93 -0.95 1.51 10.87
N LEU A 94 -1.69 2.53 11.31
CA LEU A 94 -1.30 3.36 12.45
C LEU A 94 -1.09 2.51 13.71
N ILE A 95 -2.03 1.63 14.01
CA ILE A 95 -1.95 0.73 15.16
C ILE A 95 -0.70 -0.15 15.07
N LYS A 96 -0.40 -0.69 13.90
CA LYS A 96 0.81 -1.51 13.69
C LYS A 96 2.09 -0.70 13.87
N CYS A 97 2.14 0.50 13.33
CA CYS A 97 3.28 1.39 13.50
C CYS A 97 3.52 1.72 14.98
N GLU A 98 2.46 2.03 15.71
CA GLU A 98 2.53 2.32 17.15
C GLU A 98 3.06 1.14 17.96
N ARG A 99 2.71 -0.09 17.57
CA ARG A 99 3.17 -1.30 18.27
C ARG A 99 4.66 -1.57 18.08
N ILE A 100 5.20 -1.27 16.90
CA ILE A 100 6.58 -1.66 16.56
C ILE A 100 7.58 -0.52 16.59
N MET A 101 7.14 0.74 16.61
CA MET A 101 8.03 1.90 16.48
C MET A 101 9.09 2.02 17.58
N ASN A 102 8.78 1.54 18.79
CA ASN A 102 9.70 1.58 19.94
C ASN A 102 10.29 0.19 20.28
N ASP A 103 10.01 -0.81 19.45
CA ASP A 103 10.48 -2.18 19.68
C ASP A 103 11.79 -2.39 18.93
N LYS A 104 12.88 -2.65 19.68
CA LYS A 104 14.20 -2.89 19.09
C LYS A 104 14.23 -4.11 18.17
N ILE A 105 13.41 -5.13 18.46
CA ILE A 105 13.32 -6.34 17.63
C ILE A 105 12.78 -6.02 16.25
N HIS A 106 11.86 -5.05 16.15
CA HIS A 106 11.20 -4.66 14.92
C HIS A 106 11.80 -3.42 14.25
N LYS A 107 13.01 -3.02 14.65
CA LYS A 107 13.65 -1.81 14.10
C LYS A 107 13.80 -1.86 12.58
N LYS A 108 14.21 -3.00 12.02
CA LYS A 108 14.35 -3.15 10.56
C LYS A 108 13.01 -3.05 9.85
N ASP A 109 11.96 -3.65 10.43
CA ASP A 109 10.62 -3.59 9.88
C ASP A 109 10.10 -2.15 9.89
N PHE A 110 10.32 -1.43 10.99
CA PHE A 110 9.92 -0.03 11.08
C PHE A 110 10.69 0.86 10.08
N GLN A 111 11.96 0.59 9.85
CA GLN A 111 12.74 1.28 8.82
C GLN A 111 12.18 1.03 7.42
N LYS A 112 11.78 -0.21 7.11
CA LYS A 112 11.12 -0.53 5.84
C LYS A 112 9.79 0.19 5.68
N LEU A 113 8.97 0.21 6.73
CA LEU A 113 7.71 0.94 6.72
C LEU A 113 7.94 2.44 6.54
N THR A 114 8.95 2.99 7.19
CA THR A 114 9.31 4.41 7.03
C THR A 114 9.64 4.73 5.58
N ALA A 115 10.45 3.91 4.93
CA ALA A 115 10.78 4.09 3.51
C ALA A 115 9.55 3.93 2.62
N MET A 116 8.73 2.90 2.87
CA MET A 116 7.58 2.56 2.03
C MET A 116 6.46 3.59 2.15
N PHE A 117 6.14 4.04 3.36
CA PHE A 117 5.03 4.94 3.63
C PHE A 117 5.44 6.37 3.92
N LYS A 118 6.73 6.69 3.82
CA LYS A 118 7.28 8.01 4.13
C LYS A 118 6.89 8.49 5.52
N LEU A 119 7.05 7.62 6.52
CA LEU A 119 6.62 7.90 7.89
C LEU A 119 7.36 9.06 8.55
N ASN A 120 8.53 9.44 8.03
CA ASN A 120 9.29 10.61 8.47
C ASN A 120 8.56 11.94 8.20
N ILE A 121 7.54 11.94 7.36
CA ILE A 121 6.72 13.11 7.06
C ILE A 121 5.49 13.09 7.96
N ALA A 122 5.32 14.13 8.78
CA ALA A 122 4.17 14.24 9.68
C ALA A 122 2.93 14.65 8.88
N THR A 123 2.02 13.69 8.68
CA THR A 123 0.75 13.92 8.00
C THR A 123 -0.28 12.92 8.52
N ASN A 124 -1.55 13.30 8.48
CA ASN A 124 -2.63 12.38 8.81
C ASN A 124 -2.92 11.47 7.62
N ARG A 125 -2.63 10.17 7.78
CA ARG A 125 -2.92 9.14 6.77
C ARG A 125 -4.24 8.43 7.03
N SER A 126 -4.81 8.64 8.23
CA SER A 126 -6.05 7.99 8.64
C SER A 126 -7.27 8.57 7.92
N SER A 127 -8.31 7.76 7.79
CA SER A 127 -9.59 8.21 7.24
C SER A 127 -10.19 9.30 8.11
N VAL A 128 -10.82 10.30 7.47
CA VAL A 128 -11.58 11.34 8.15
C VAL A 128 -13.08 11.09 8.12
N LEU A 129 -13.53 10.09 7.36
CA LEU A 129 -14.95 9.77 7.19
C LEU A 129 -15.53 9.27 8.53
N ASN A 130 -16.71 9.79 8.87
CA ASN A 130 -17.46 9.41 10.09
C ASN A 130 -16.70 9.68 11.38
N LYS A 131 -15.76 10.62 11.37
CA LYS A 131 -14.98 11.02 12.55
C LYS A 131 -15.27 12.47 12.92
N THR A 132 -15.28 12.75 14.23
CA THR A 132 -15.35 14.13 14.74
C THR A 132 -14.03 14.85 14.54
N TYR A 133 -14.06 16.19 14.64
CA TYR A 133 -12.84 16.99 14.59
C TYR A 133 -11.80 16.52 15.61
N ALA A 134 -12.25 16.24 16.84
CA ALA A 134 -11.37 15.75 17.92
C ALA A 134 -10.70 14.41 17.57
N GLN A 135 -11.45 13.50 16.93
CA GLN A 135 -10.91 12.21 16.49
C GLN A 135 -9.86 12.40 15.38
N VAL A 136 -10.12 13.28 14.42
CA VAL A 136 -9.15 13.59 13.35
C VAL A 136 -7.88 14.20 13.93
N GLN A 137 -8.01 15.11 14.89
CA GLN A 137 -6.84 15.70 15.58
C GLN A 137 -6.05 14.65 16.37
N SER A 138 -6.73 13.74 17.04
CA SER A 138 -6.10 12.64 17.75
C SER A 138 -5.31 11.74 16.80
N ASP A 139 -5.88 11.40 15.65
CA ASP A 139 -5.20 10.61 14.62
C ASP A 139 -3.95 11.34 14.12
N PHE A 140 -4.05 12.63 13.85
CA PHE A 140 -2.91 13.43 13.40
C PHE A 140 -1.79 13.41 14.45
N GLU A 141 -2.10 13.60 15.73
CA GLU A 141 -1.10 13.57 16.79
C GLU A 141 -0.42 12.20 16.93
N ARG A 142 -1.19 11.13 16.74
CA ARG A 142 -0.63 9.77 16.74
C ARG A 142 0.35 9.57 15.58
N TRP A 143 -0.01 9.98 14.37
CA TRP A 143 0.91 9.94 13.21
C TRP A 143 2.14 10.81 13.43
N ARG A 144 1.98 11.94 14.08
CA ARG A 144 3.10 12.82 14.42
C ARG A 144 4.11 12.15 15.35
N LYS A 145 3.62 11.39 16.33
CA LYS A 145 4.49 10.60 17.22
C LYS A 145 5.25 9.52 16.43
N VAL A 146 4.58 8.85 15.52
CA VAL A 146 5.23 7.88 14.61
C VAL A 146 6.31 8.58 13.79
N SER A 147 6.02 9.74 13.22
CA SER A 147 6.98 10.53 12.45
C SER A 147 8.19 10.92 13.28
N ASN A 148 7.99 11.33 14.54
CA ASN A 148 9.10 11.69 15.44
C ASN A 148 10.04 10.51 15.67
N VAL A 149 9.51 9.30 15.84
CA VAL A 149 10.33 8.09 15.99
C VAL A 149 11.05 7.79 14.68
N ALA A 150 10.35 7.88 13.54
CA ALA A 150 10.93 7.63 12.22
C ALA A 150 12.12 8.55 11.92
N ASN A 151 12.03 9.81 12.34
CA ASN A 151 13.10 10.79 12.13
C ASN A 151 14.34 10.57 13.00
N LYS A 152 14.28 9.68 14.00
CA LYS A 152 15.40 9.32 14.85
C LYS A 152 16.15 8.08 14.40
N LEU A 153 15.68 7.43 13.35
CA LEU A 153 16.29 6.20 12.83
C LEU A 153 17.60 6.48 12.09
#